data_78077806ff9242c4a596f7b2ae214317
#
_entry.id   78077806ff9242c4a596f7b2ae214317
#
_cell.length_a   1.000
_cell.length_b   1.000
_cell.length_c   1.000
_cell.angle_alpha   90.00
_cell.angle_beta   90.00
_cell.angle_gamma   90.00
#
_symmetry.space_group_name_H-M   'P 1'
#
loop_
_entity.id
_entity.type
_entity.pdbx_description
1 polymer ?
#
loop_
_entity_poly.entity_id
_entity_poly.type
_entity_poly.pdbx_seq_one_letter_code
_entity_poly.pdbx_strand_id
1 'polypeptide(L)'
;MDARIEETIKNLKRRGFEPYYLESRAQVLPLVQKLVPAGSSVSHGGSETLKEVGVIDLLSGGDYQYINRAGLEGEALRQCYQDAFGCDAYFTSSNAITSDGVLYNVDGNSNRVACIVFGPRQVIMIVGRNKIVDTFDQAVERVKRIAAPRNTQRLHCKTPCAATGHCISLDQENPALCDGCFSPQRVCCNYVTTAFDRHIGRIKVLIVDEELGY
;
A
#
# COMPACT_ATOMS: atom_id res chain seq x y z
N MET A 1 -13.56 16.32 9.79
CA MET A 1 -13.15 15.56 8.59
C MET A 1 -13.09 16.50 7.41
N ASP A 2 -12.01 16.47 6.65
CA ASP A 2 -11.84 17.26 5.41
C ASP A 2 -12.84 16.79 4.34
N ALA A 3 -13.40 17.73 3.53
CA ALA A 3 -14.39 17.45 2.49
C ALA A 3 -13.87 16.44 1.44
N ARG A 4 -12.57 16.48 1.10
CA ARG A 4 -11.94 15.53 0.18
C ARG A 4 -11.88 14.12 0.76
N ILE A 5 -11.61 13.99 2.05
CA ILE A 5 -11.65 12.67 2.73
C ILE A 5 -13.07 12.13 2.74
N GLU A 6 -14.06 12.97 3.03
CA GLU A 6 -15.47 12.59 3.03
C GLU A 6 -15.94 12.09 1.67
N GLU A 7 -15.59 12.82 0.60
CA GLU A 7 -15.89 12.42 -0.77
C GLU A 7 -15.20 11.09 -1.14
N THR A 8 -13.92 10.94 -0.78
CA THR A 8 -13.15 9.71 -1.02
C THR A 8 -13.81 8.51 -0.34
N ILE A 9 -14.22 8.65 0.92
CA ILE A 9 -14.92 7.60 1.67
C ILE A 9 -16.24 7.19 0.99
N LYS A 10 -17.03 8.18 0.57
CA LYS A 10 -18.27 7.93 -0.16
C LYS A 10 -18.04 7.14 -1.45
N ASN A 11 -17.02 7.52 -2.21
CA ASN A 11 -16.69 6.89 -3.48
C ASN A 11 -16.06 5.49 -3.30
N LEU A 12 -15.22 5.29 -2.29
CA LEU A 12 -14.71 3.96 -1.93
C LEU A 12 -15.85 2.99 -1.60
N LYS A 13 -16.86 3.41 -0.81
CA LYS A 13 -18.05 2.60 -0.52
C LYS A 13 -18.81 2.22 -1.79
N ARG A 14 -19.01 3.16 -2.72
CA ARG A 14 -19.68 2.90 -4.01
C ARG A 14 -18.92 1.88 -4.88
N ARG A 15 -17.60 1.78 -4.69
CA ARG A 15 -16.73 0.84 -5.40
C ARG A 15 -16.52 -0.49 -4.65
N GLY A 16 -17.31 -0.76 -3.61
CA GLY A 16 -17.30 -2.03 -2.88
C GLY A 16 -16.22 -2.16 -1.81
N PHE A 17 -15.37 -1.13 -1.62
CA PHE A 17 -14.43 -1.09 -0.51
C PHE A 17 -15.12 -0.80 0.82
N GLU A 18 -14.46 -1.15 1.92
CA GLU A 18 -14.93 -0.85 3.28
C GLU A 18 -14.03 0.23 3.92
N PRO A 19 -14.34 1.53 3.75
CA PRO A 19 -13.53 2.61 4.30
C PRO A 19 -13.88 2.92 5.74
N TYR A 20 -12.84 3.28 6.51
CA TYR A 20 -12.90 3.78 7.87
C TYR A 20 -12.18 5.13 7.96
N TYR A 21 -12.75 6.08 8.68
CA TYR A 21 -12.11 7.35 9.01
C TYR A 21 -11.51 7.30 10.41
N LEU A 22 -10.27 7.72 10.53
CA LEU A 22 -9.54 7.82 11.79
C LEU A 22 -8.98 9.24 11.93
N GLU A 23 -9.31 9.92 13.01
CA GLU A 23 -8.84 11.28 13.29
C GLU A 23 -7.33 11.33 13.54
N SER A 24 -6.77 10.24 14.05
CA SER A 24 -5.34 10.14 14.36
C SER A 24 -4.81 8.72 14.24
N ARG A 25 -3.49 8.59 14.11
CA ARG A 25 -2.78 7.30 14.11
C ARG A 25 -3.02 6.47 15.37
N ALA A 26 -3.32 7.11 16.50
CA ALA A 26 -3.58 6.40 17.76
C ALA A 26 -4.81 5.48 17.69
N GLN A 27 -5.75 5.75 16.77
CA GLN A 27 -6.96 4.95 16.57
C GLN A 27 -6.72 3.71 15.68
N VAL A 28 -5.55 3.58 15.04
CA VAL A 28 -5.27 2.50 14.09
C VAL A 28 -5.22 1.14 14.79
N LEU A 29 -4.40 1.00 15.82
CA LEU A 29 -4.21 -0.31 16.48
C LEU A 29 -5.50 -0.83 17.15
N PRO A 30 -6.28 -0.02 17.88
CA PRO A 30 -7.57 -0.48 18.42
C PRO A 30 -8.53 -0.97 17.32
N LEU A 31 -8.58 -0.29 16.17
CA LEU A 31 -9.43 -0.73 15.06
C LEU A 31 -8.90 -2.00 14.41
N VAL A 32 -7.58 -2.12 14.20
CA VAL A 32 -6.95 -3.34 13.67
C VAL A 32 -7.29 -4.55 14.54
N GLN A 33 -7.14 -4.46 15.85
CA GLN A 33 -7.46 -5.54 16.78
C GLN A 33 -8.95 -5.93 16.77
N LYS A 34 -9.83 -4.99 16.46
CA LYS A 34 -11.27 -5.26 16.26
C LYS A 34 -11.57 -5.96 14.94
N LEU A 35 -10.84 -5.61 13.87
CA LEU A 35 -11.07 -6.14 12.52
C LEU A 35 -10.40 -7.49 12.29
N VAL A 36 -9.30 -7.76 12.99
CA VAL A 36 -8.49 -8.98 12.84
C VAL A 36 -8.37 -9.65 14.19
N PRO A 37 -9.12 -10.75 14.44
CA PRO A 37 -9.09 -11.47 15.70
C PRO A 37 -7.70 -12.04 16.03
N ALA A 38 -7.37 -12.11 17.31
CA ALA A 38 -6.19 -12.83 17.77
C ALA A 38 -6.19 -14.27 17.27
N GLY A 39 -5.00 -14.83 16.99
CA GLY A 39 -4.82 -16.16 16.40
C GLY A 39 -4.93 -16.19 14.87
N SER A 40 -5.37 -15.11 14.21
CA SER A 40 -5.41 -15.04 12.75
C SER A 40 -4.01 -15.14 12.15
N SER A 41 -3.89 -15.80 10.98
CA SER A 41 -2.69 -15.75 10.16
C SER A 41 -2.57 -14.39 9.46
N VAL A 42 -1.43 -13.73 9.61
CA VAL A 42 -1.24 -12.36 9.13
C VAL A 42 0.10 -12.17 8.43
N SER A 43 0.14 -11.29 7.44
CA SER A 43 1.38 -10.84 6.81
C SER A 43 1.27 -9.39 6.38
N HIS A 44 2.38 -8.83 5.86
CA HIS A 44 2.36 -7.43 5.40
C HIS A 44 3.29 -7.15 4.22
N GLY A 45 2.95 -6.10 3.46
CA GLY A 45 3.83 -5.46 2.49
C GLY A 45 4.83 -4.50 3.14
N GLY A 46 5.93 -4.19 2.44
CA GLY A 46 6.85 -3.14 2.88
C GLY A 46 6.17 -1.77 2.88
N SER A 47 6.07 -1.11 4.04
CA SER A 47 5.36 0.17 4.18
C SER A 47 5.87 0.96 5.37
N GLU A 48 6.29 2.18 5.12
CA GLU A 48 6.64 3.11 6.20
C GLU A 48 5.40 3.49 7.02
N THR A 49 4.23 3.66 6.36
CA THR A 49 2.96 3.90 7.05
C THR A 49 2.69 2.86 8.13
N LEU A 50 2.86 1.56 7.83
CA LEU A 50 2.62 0.50 8.82
C LEU A 50 3.57 0.55 10.02
N LYS A 51 4.81 0.98 9.79
CA LYS A 51 5.79 1.22 10.88
C LYS A 51 5.37 2.41 11.75
N GLU A 52 5.06 3.54 11.12
CA GLU A 52 4.69 4.78 11.81
C GLU A 52 3.45 4.65 12.70
N VAL A 53 2.53 3.75 12.33
CA VAL A 53 1.31 3.50 13.14
C VAL A 53 1.47 2.30 14.08
N GLY A 54 2.66 1.68 14.18
CA GLY A 54 2.96 0.60 15.12
C GLY A 54 2.37 -0.76 14.75
N VAL A 55 1.84 -0.94 13.54
CA VAL A 55 1.25 -2.23 13.10
C VAL A 55 2.29 -3.34 13.07
N ILE A 56 3.52 -3.06 12.63
CA ILE A 56 4.58 -4.09 12.57
C ILE A 56 4.89 -4.66 13.95
N ASP A 57 4.94 -3.79 14.97
CA ASP A 57 5.19 -4.19 16.36
C ASP A 57 4.00 -5.00 16.91
N LEU A 58 2.77 -4.58 16.60
CA LEU A 58 1.56 -5.33 16.95
C LEU A 58 1.58 -6.75 16.37
N LEU A 59 1.92 -6.91 15.08
CA LEU A 59 1.96 -8.23 14.44
C LEU A 59 3.06 -9.12 15.03
N SER A 60 4.14 -8.53 15.53
CA SER A 60 5.26 -9.22 16.15
C SER A 60 5.02 -9.57 17.63
N GLY A 61 3.94 -9.06 18.24
CA GLY A 61 3.65 -9.17 19.68
C GLY A 61 3.21 -10.56 20.17
N GLY A 62 2.98 -11.53 19.26
CA GLY A 62 2.65 -12.91 19.62
C GLY A 62 1.16 -13.26 19.58
N ASP A 63 0.27 -12.28 19.43
CA ASP A 63 -1.18 -12.52 19.36
C ASP A 63 -1.63 -13.09 17.99
N TYR A 64 -0.76 -13.04 16.97
CA TYR A 64 -1.05 -13.45 15.60
C TYR A 64 -0.10 -14.56 15.12
N GLN A 65 -0.55 -15.37 14.19
CA GLN A 65 0.32 -16.26 13.40
C GLN A 65 1.01 -15.42 12.32
N TYR A 66 2.09 -14.76 12.69
CA TYR A 66 2.76 -13.77 11.85
C TYR A 66 3.69 -14.41 10.83
N ILE A 67 3.30 -14.36 9.56
CA ILE A 67 4.09 -14.79 8.40
C ILE A 67 5.07 -13.65 8.08
N ASN A 68 6.26 -13.70 8.69
CA ASN A 68 7.27 -12.66 8.63
C ASN A 68 8.40 -13.03 7.66
N ARG A 69 8.64 -12.17 6.69
CA ARG A 69 9.71 -12.32 5.69
C ARG A 69 11.07 -11.73 6.12
N ALA A 70 11.15 -11.09 7.28
CA ALA A 70 12.39 -10.47 7.74
C ALA A 70 13.51 -11.50 7.88
N GLY A 71 14.67 -11.22 7.28
CA GLY A 71 15.83 -12.12 7.32
C GLY A 71 15.73 -13.38 6.44
N LEU A 72 14.65 -13.54 5.67
CA LEU A 72 14.52 -14.68 4.75
C LEU A 72 15.07 -14.32 3.37
N GLU A 73 15.70 -15.31 2.72
CA GLU A 73 16.25 -15.23 1.37
C GLU A 73 15.92 -16.49 0.55
N GLY A 74 16.13 -16.42 -0.76
CA GLY A 74 15.99 -17.57 -1.67
C GLY A 74 14.62 -18.23 -1.57
N GLU A 75 14.60 -19.58 -1.47
CA GLU A 75 13.38 -20.37 -1.46
C GLU A 75 12.53 -20.14 -0.20
N ALA A 76 13.15 -19.90 0.96
CA ALA A 76 12.41 -19.58 2.18
C ALA A 76 11.62 -18.27 2.04
N LEU A 77 12.20 -17.25 1.41
CA LEU A 77 11.50 -16.00 1.11
C LEU A 77 10.36 -16.22 0.11
N ARG A 78 10.59 -17.05 -0.91
CA ARG A 78 9.56 -17.40 -1.90
C ARG A 78 8.38 -18.11 -1.23
N GLN A 79 8.64 -19.09 -0.38
CA GLN A 79 7.61 -19.80 0.38
C GLN A 79 6.83 -18.85 1.28
N CYS A 80 7.51 -17.96 2.00
CA CYS A 80 6.87 -16.92 2.82
C CYS A 80 5.90 -16.03 2.01
N TYR A 81 6.22 -15.67 0.78
CA TYR A 81 5.28 -14.93 -0.08
C TYR A 81 4.07 -15.78 -0.50
N GLN A 82 4.25 -17.08 -0.74
CA GLN A 82 3.14 -18.00 -1.04
C GLN A 82 2.24 -18.17 0.17
N ASP A 83 2.80 -18.33 1.37
CA ASP A 83 2.04 -18.42 2.62
C ASP A 83 1.26 -17.14 2.91
N ALA A 84 1.89 -15.97 2.68
CA ALA A 84 1.24 -14.67 2.82
C ALA A 84 0.04 -14.50 1.89
N PHE A 85 0.07 -15.12 0.71
CA PHE A 85 -1.03 -15.11 -0.24
C PHE A 85 -2.29 -15.84 0.29
N GLY A 86 -2.13 -16.83 1.17
CA GLY A 86 -3.21 -17.59 1.79
C GLY A 86 -3.64 -17.10 3.18
N CYS A 87 -3.07 -16.02 3.72
CA CYS A 87 -3.32 -15.58 5.09
C CYS A 87 -4.74 -15.01 5.30
N ASP A 88 -5.17 -14.95 6.56
CA ASP A 88 -6.47 -14.39 6.92
C ASP A 88 -6.51 -12.88 6.72
N ALA A 89 -5.43 -12.15 7.07
CA ALA A 89 -5.36 -10.71 6.87
C ALA A 89 -3.99 -10.25 6.37
N TYR A 90 -3.98 -9.45 5.31
CA TYR A 90 -2.79 -8.85 4.75
C TYR A 90 -2.77 -7.34 4.98
N PHE A 91 -1.71 -6.86 5.63
CA PHE A 91 -1.55 -5.44 5.94
C PHE A 91 -0.73 -4.73 4.88
N THR A 92 -1.21 -3.59 4.42
CA THR A 92 -0.53 -2.79 3.39
C THR A 92 -0.90 -1.31 3.50
N SER A 93 -0.31 -0.51 2.64
CA SER A 93 -0.74 0.84 2.30
C SER A 93 -0.97 0.94 0.79
N SER A 94 -1.61 2.00 0.32
CA SER A 94 -1.69 2.34 -1.10
C SER A 94 -0.62 3.37 -1.47
N ASN A 95 -0.16 3.34 -2.71
CA ASN A 95 0.71 4.40 -3.22
C ASN A 95 -0.07 5.69 -3.48
N ALA A 96 -1.31 5.58 -3.95
CA ALA A 96 -2.26 6.69 -4.05
C ALA A 96 -3.70 6.16 -4.02
N ILE A 97 -4.62 7.03 -3.61
CA ILE A 97 -6.08 6.85 -3.72
C ILE A 97 -6.63 8.12 -4.36
N THR A 98 -7.44 7.97 -5.41
CA THR A 98 -8.11 9.11 -6.01
C THR A 98 -9.38 9.49 -5.24
N SER A 99 -9.78 10.74 -5.27
CA SER A 99 -11.00 11.21 -4.58
C SER A 99 -12.26 10.51 -5.08
N ASP A 100 -12.25 10.02 -6.33
CA ASP A 100 -13.32 9.18 -6.87
C ASP A 100 -13.22 7.70 -6.45
N GLY A 101 -12.26 7.33 -5.56
CA GLY A 101 -12.18 6.04 -4.89
C GLY A 101 -11.41 4.94 -5.64
N VAL A 102 -10.54 5.27 -6.57
CA VAL A 102 -9.66 4.29 -7.25
C VAL A 102 -8.36 4.13 -6.47
N LEU A 103 -7.95 2.89 -6.23
CA LEU A 103 -6.66 2.57 -5.60
C LEU A 103 -5.60 2.38 -6.69
N TYR A 104 -4.46 3.07 -6.56
CA TYR A 104 -3.33 2.93 -7.47
C TYR A 104 -2.09 2.45 -6.72
N ASN A 105 -1.57 1.29 -7.14
CA ASN A 105 -0.46 0.60 -6.49
C ASN A 105 0.59 0.19 -7.50
N VAL A 106 1.85 0.51 -7.21
CA VAL A 106 3.00 0.17 -8.06
C VAL A 106 3.97 -0.66 -7.24
N ASP A 107 4.47 -1.75 -7.83
CA ASP A 107 5.28 -2.74 -7.13
C ASP A 107 6.45 -3.24 -7.98
N GLY A 108 7.56 -3.56 -7.34
CA GLY A 108 8.74 -4.13 -7.99
C GLY A 108 8.65 -5.65 -8.13
N ASN A 109 8.35 -6.32 -7.04
CA ASN A 109 8.34 -7.79 -6.96
C ASN A 109 6.94 -8.40 -7.11
N SER A 110 5.90 -7.58 -7.18
CA SER A 110 4.48 -7.95 -7.32
C SER A 110 3.86 -8.70 -6.15
N ASN A 111 4.62 -9.12 -5.16
CA ASN A 111 4.09 -9.87 -4.01
C ASN A 111 3.03 -9.08 -3.22
N ARG A 112 3.19 -7.76 -3.07
CA ARG A 112 2.22 -6.90 -2.39
C ARG A 112 0.96 -6.71 -3.23
N VAL A 113 1.09 -6.36 -4.50
CA VAL A 113 -0.07 -6.14 -5.37
C VAL A 113 -0.84 -7.43 -5.63
N ALA A 114 -0.18 -8.60 -5.69
CA ALA A 114 -0.84 -9.90 -5.76
C ALA A 114 -1.78 -10.10 -4.56
N CYS A 115 -1.33 -9.82 -3.32
CA CYS A 115 -2.16 -9.92 -2.12
C CYS A 115 -3.30 -8.87 -2.09
N ILE A 116 -3.10 -7.69 -2.70
CA ILE A 116 -4.17 -6.69 -2.86
C ILE A 116 -5.24 -7.19 -3.83
N VAL A 117 -4.83 -7.69 -5.00
CA VAL A 117 -5.74 -8.11 -6.08
C VAL A 117 -6.48 -9.39 -5.72
N PHE A 118 -5.79 -10.36 -5.12
CA PHE A 118 -6.34 -11.66 -4.76
C PHE A 118 -5.56 -12.27 -3.58
N GLY A 119 -5.99 -13.42 -3.07
CA GLY A 119 -5.28 -14.23 -2.07
C GLY A 119 -5.85 -14.07 -0.67
N PRO A 120 -5.35 -13.15 0.18
CA PRO A 120 -5.81 -13.00 1.56
C PRO A 120 -7.32 -12.82 1.70
N ARG A 121 -7.89 -13.38 2.78
CA ARG A 121 -9.34 -13.26 3.05
C ARG A 121 -9.78 -11.82 3.23
N GLN A 122 -8.90 -11.00 3.84
CA GLN A 122 -9.09 -9.56 3.92
C GLN A 122 -7.76 -8.82 3.74
N VAL A 123 -7.85 -7.58 3.26
CA VAL A 123 -6.74 -6.65 3.13
C VAL A 123 -7.01 -5.43 4.02
N ILE A 124 -6.11 -5.17 4.96
CA ILE A 124 -6.16 -3.98 5.81
C ILE A 124 -5.20 -2.95 5.20
N MET A 125 -5.77 -1.97 4.52
CA MET A 125 -5.02 -0.93 3.82
C MET A 125 -5.04 0.36 4.63
N ILE A 126 -3.91 0.73 5.21
CA ILE A 126 -3.79 1.93 6.05
C ILE A 126 -3.12 3.04 5.24
N VAL A 127 -3.75 4.20 5.17
CA VAL A 127 -3.28 5.34 4.38
C VAL A 127 -3.39 6.64 5.15
N GLY A 128 -2.37 7.48 5.06
CA GLY A 128 -2.46 8.87 5.50
C GLY A 128 -3.16 9.74 4.45
N ARG A 129 -3.74 10.87 4.88
CA ARG A 129 -4.41 11.85 4.00
C ARG A 129 -3.54 12.34 2.85
N ASN A 130 -2.20 12.35 3.04
CA ASN A 130 -1.22 12.74 2.02
C ASN A 130 -1.17 11.81 0.79
N LYS A 131 -1.89 10.69 0.81
CA LYS A 131 -1.97 9.75 -0.31
C LYS A 131 -3.26 9.90 -1.13
N ILE A 132 -4.17 10.77 -0.71
CA ILE A 132 -5.38 11.10 -1.47
C ILE A 132 -5.03 12.17 -2.50
N VAL A 133 -5.41 11.92 -3.74
CA VAL A 133 -5.25 12.82 -4.90
C VAL A 133 -6.57 12.98 -5.64
N ASP A 134 -6.71 14.04 -6.45
CA ASP A 134 -7.99 14.32 -7.08
C ASP A 134 -8.23 13.48 -8.33
N THR A 135 -7.16 13.20 -9.11
CA THR A 135 -7.26 12.49 -10.39
C THR A 135 -6.30 11.31 -10.48
N PHE A 136 -6.57 10.42 -11.44
CA PHE A 136 -5.69 9.29 -11.73
C PHE A 136 -4.31 9.75 -12.23
N ASP A 137 -4.25 10.81 -13.02
CA ASP A 137 -2.97 11.37 -13.50
C ASP A 137 -2.12 11.87 -12.33
N GLN A 138 -2.73 12.52 -11.35
CA GLN A 138 -2.06 12.90 -10.10
C GLN A 138 -1.59 11.67 -9.29
N ALA A 139 -2.33 10.56 -9.32
CA ALA A 139 -1.88 9.31 -8.69
C ALA A 139 -0.60 8.76 -9.36
N VAL A 140 -0.56 8.77 -10.68
CA VAL A 140 0.62 8.40 -11.46
C VAL A 140 1.79 9.33 -11.17
N GLU A 141 1.55 10.63 -11.21
CA GLU A 141 2.54 11.66 -10.90
C GLU A 141 3.10 11.51 -9.47
N ARG A 142 2.21 11.30 -8.49
CA ARG A 142 2.61 11.07 -7.09
C ARG A 142 3.56 9.89 -6.95
N VAL A 143 3.30 8.80 -7.66
CA VAL A 143 4.21 7.64 -7.64
C VAL A 143 5.56 8.00 -8.22
N LYS A 144 5.61 8.71 -9.35
CA LYS A 144 6.84 9.07 -10.06
C LYS A 144 7.65 10.16 -9.34
N ARG A 145 6.99 11.09 -8.62
CA ARG A 145 7.67 12.17 -7.88
C ARG A 145 8.00 11.82 -6.44
N ILE A 146 7.19 10.97 -5.79
CA ILE A 146 7.28 10.77 -4.34
C ILE A 146 7.51 9.31 -4.00
N ALA A 147 6.54 8.43 -4.29
CA ALA A 147 6.54 7.09 -3.70
C ALA A 147 7.67 6.20 -4.22
N ALA A 148 7.90 6.14 -5.53
CA ALA A 148 8.96 5.32 -6.09
C ALA A 148 10.37 5.85 -5.75
N PRO A 149 10.68 7.15 -5.89
CA PRO A 149 11.98 7.69 -5.49
C PRO A 149 12.29 7.45 -4.01
N ARG A 150 11.38 7.78 -3.09
CA ARG A 150 11.59 7.55 -1.65
C ARG A 150 11.75 6.07 -1.32
N ASN A 151 11.00 5.21 -2.02
CA ASN A 151 11.13 3.77 -1.81
C ASN A 151 12.49 3.23 -2.29
N THR A 152 13.00 3.69 -3.43
CA THR A 152 14.33 3.30 -3.93
C THR A 152 15.45 3.82 -3.03
N GLN A 153 15.32 5.02 -2.47
CA GLN A 153 16.25 5.55 -1.47
C GLN A 153 16.27 4.68 -0.21
N ARG A 154 15.08 4.35 0.34
CA ARG A 154 14.95 3.48 1.51
C ARG A 154 15.56 2.09 1.31
N LEU A 155 15.43 1.55 0.09
CA LEU A 155 15.95 0.22 -0.28
C LEU A 155 17.40 0.27 -0.79
N HIS A 156 18.03 1.45 -0.80
CA HIS A 156 19.37 1.67 -1.30
C HIS A 156 19.58 1.16 -2.74
N CYS A 157 18.53 1.30 -3.59
CA CYS A 157 18.58 0.88 -4.98
C CYS A 157 19.43 1.82 -5.82
N LYS A 158 20.18 1.24 -6.78
CA LYS A 158 20.96 2.00 -7.76
C LYS A 158 20.07 2.37 -8.95
N THR A 159 19.15 3.31 -8.74
CA THR A 159 18.23 3.82 -9.77
C THR A 159 18.42 5.32 -9.96
N PRO A 160 18.16 5.89 -11.17
CA PRO A 160 18.22 7.34 -11.35
C PRO A 160 17.38 8.10 -10.32
N CYS A 161 16.14 7.68 -10.06
CA CYS A 161 15.25 8.36 -9.13
C CYS A 161 15.69 8.31 -7.65
N ALA A 162 16.51 7.34 -7.26
CA ALA A 162 17.14 7.35 -5.93
C ALA A 162 18.14 8.51 -5.77
N ALA A 163 18.83 8.87 -6.87
CA ALA A 163 19.79 9.95 -6.89
C ALA A 163 19.15 11.31 -7.13
N THR A 164 18.19 11.41 -8.08
CA THR A 164 17.59 12.69 -8.50
C THR A 164 16.37 13.09 -7.68
N GLY A 165 15.74 12.16 -6.97
CA GLY A 165 14.51 12.39 -6.19
C GLY A 165 13.22 12.34 -7.01
N HIS A 166 13.29 12.10 -8.33
CA HIS A 166 12.12 11.95 -9.22
C HIS A 166 12.39 10.94 -10.33
N CYS A 167 11.33 10.43 -10.97
CA CYS A 167 11.45 9.53 -12.09
C CYS A 167 11.88 10.29 -13.35
N ILE A 168 12.91 9.79 -14.05
CA ILE A 168 13.43 10.39 -15.30
C ILE A 168 12.40 10.47 -16.43
N SER A 169 11.31 9.67 -16.38
CA SER A 169 10.26 9.77 -17.39
C SER A 169 9.48 11.09 -17.30
N LEU A 170 9.52 11.78 -16.14
CA LEU A 170 8.88 13.09 -15.98
C LEU A 170 9.62 14.21 -16.71
N ASP A 171 10.82 13.95 -17.17
CA ASP A 171 11.61 14.90 -17.97
C ASP A 171 11.26 14.80 -19.48
N GLN A 172 10.39 13.84 -19.85
CA GLN A 172 9.87 13.68 -21.22
C GLN A 172 8.63 14.55 -21.42
N GLU A 173 8.36 14.94 -22.67
CA GLU A 173 7.25 15.82 -23.02
C GLU A 173 5.87 15.19 -22.73
N ASN A 174 5.70 13.89 -23.03
CA ASN A 174 4.44 13.16 -22.81
C ASN A 174 4.73 11.74 -22.29
N PRO A 175 5.09 11.59 -21.01
CA PRO A 175 5.47 10.29 -20.48
C PRO A 175 4.25 9.36 -20.35
N ALA A 176 4.34 8.17 -20.92
CA ALA A 176 3.35 7.12 -20.70
C ALA A 176 3.40 6.64 -19.25
N LEU A 177 2.29 6.00 -18.80
CA LEU A 177 2.16 5.46 -17.44
C LEU A 177 3.35 4.56 -17.07
N CYS A 178 3.74 3.65 -17.96
CA CYS A 178 4.78 2.66 -17.70
C CYS A 178 6.21 3.14 -17.98
N ASP A 179 6.38 4.38 -18.47
CA ASP A 179 7.70 4.92 -18.71
C ASP A 179 8.49 5.12 -17.44
N GLY A 180 9.79 4.83 -17.53
CA GLY A 180 10.73 4.92 -16.43
C GLY A 180 12.13 4.50 -16.84
N CYS A 181 12.98 4.25 -15.85
CA CYS A 181 14.34 3.77 -16.13
C CYS A 181 14.36 2.26 -16.45
N PHE A 182 15.47 1.81 -17.07
CA PHE A 182 15.74 0.40 -17.32
C PHE A 182 16.70 -0.21 -16.26
N SER A 183 16.79 0.41 -15.09
CA SER A 183 17.62 -0.16 -14.00
C SER A 183 17.09 -1.54 -13.59
N PRO A 184 17.95 -2.56 -13.42
CA PRO A 184 17.52 -3.87 -12.92
C PRO A 184 17.03 -3.82 -11.46
N GLN A 185 17.29 -2.73 -10.74
CA GLN A 185 16.82 -2.50 -9.37
C GLN A 185 15.60 -1.58 -9.29
N ARG A 186 14.92 -1.33 -10.42
CA ARG A 186 13.69 -0.50 -10.40
C ARG A 186 12.59 -1.15 -9.55
N VAL A 187 11.85 -0.33 -8.82
CA VAL A 187 10.74 -0.77 -7.95
C VAL A 187 9.35 -0.52 -8.56
N CYS A 188 9.30 0.00 -9.78
CA CYS A 188 8.07 0.31 -10.50
C CYS A 188 7.94 -0.62 -11.73
N CYS A 189 7.73 -1.92 -11.48
CA CYS A 189 7.64 -2.95 -12.53
C CYS A 189 6.20 -3.28 -12.88
N ASN A 190 5.29 -3.24 -11.91
CA ASN A 190 3.89 -3.60 -12.08
C ASN A 190 2.99 -2.47 -11.58
N TYR A 191 2.06 -2.05 -12.43
CA TYR A 191 1.14 -0.95 -12.20
C TYR A 191 -0.27 -1.52 -12.08
N VAL A 192 -0.85 -1.43 -10.88
CA VAL A 192 -2.13 -2.04 -10.57
C VAL A 192 -3.13 -0.99 -10.16
N THR A 193 -4.21 -0.91 -10.90
CA THR A 193 -5.36 -0.06 -10.62
C THR A 193 -6.50 -0.95 -10.14
N THR A 194 -6.97 -0.71 -8.91
CA THR A 194 -8.16 -1.38 -8.38
C THR A 194 -9.32 -0.39 -8.37
N ALA A 195 -10.19 -0.51 -9.37
CA ALA A 195 -11.31 0.40 -9.56
C ALA A 195 -12.59 -0.05 -8.85
N PHE A 196 -12.70 -1.32 -8.49
CA PHE A 196 -13.86 -1.89 -7.83
C PHE A 196 -13.48 -3.15 -7.06
N ASP A 197 -13.99 -3.32 -5.84
CA ASP A 197 -13.86 -4.57 -5.07
C ASP A 197 -15.13 -5.40 -5.28
N ARG A 198 -15.04 -6.44 -6.10
CA ARG A 198 -16.15 -7.36 -6.35
C ARG A 198 -16.51 -8.20 -5.12
N HIS A 199 -15.53 -8.43 -4.25
CA HIS A 199 -15.70 -9.09 -2.95
C HIS A 199 -15.95 -8.03 -1.88
N ILE A 200 -17.16 -7.50 -1.83
CA ILE A 200 -17.56 -6.36 -1.01
C ILE A 200 -16.98 -6.44 0.41
N GLY A 201 -16.21 -5.43 0.79
CA GLY A 201 -15.59 -5.32 2.11
C GLY A 201 -14.35 -6.18 2.33
N ARG A 202 -13.84 -6.90 1.33
CA ARG A 202 -12.56 -7.61 1.45
C ARG A 202 -11.41 -6.64 1.67
N ILE A 203 -11.39 -5.52 0.93
CA ILE A 203 -10.40 -4.47 1.11
C ILE A 203 -10.96 -3.39 2.05
N LYS A 204 -10.39 -3.33 3.26
CA LYS A 204 -10.71 -2.33 4.28
C LYS A 204 -9.70 -1.20 4.19
N VAL A 205 -10.17 0.02 3.92
CA VAL A 205 -9.31 1.20 3.74
C VAL A 205 -9.42 2.11 4.96
N LEU A 206 -8.38 2.10 5.80
CA LEU A 206 -8.28 2.93 6.99
C LEU A 206 -7.60 4.25 6.62
N ILE A 207 -8.38 5.31 6.49
CA ILE A 207 -7.91 6.65 6.17
C ILE A 207 -7.63 7.40 7.46
N VAL A 208 -6.38 7.71 7.70
CA VAL A 208 -5.92 8.49 8.86
C VAL A 208 -5.76 9.95 8.46
N ASP A 209 -6.36 10.88 9.20
CA ASP A 209 -6.30 12.33 8.95
C ASP A 209 -4.96 12.94 9.40
N GLU A 210 -3.88 12.21 9.12
CA GLU A 210 -2.50 12.62 9.30
C GLU A 210 -1.68 12.26 8.06
N GLU A 211 -0.52 12.89 7.92
CA GLU A 211 0.47 12.48 6.94
C GLU A 211 1.21 11.24 7.43
N LEU A 212 1.19 10.15 6.66
CA LEU A 212 1.82 8.88 7.00
C LEU A 212 2.55 8.29 5.80
N GLY A 213 3.82 7.95 6.01
CA GLY A 213 4.70 7.40 5.00
C GLY A 213 4.80 8.29 3.75
N TYR A 214 5.01 7.67 2.59
CA TYR A 214 5.16 8.35 1.30
C TYR A 214 4.35 7.68 0.19
#